data_ff7ba323648cb095492f8e693c5f408b
#
_entry.id   ff7ba323648cb095492f8e693c5f408b
#
_cell.length_a   1.000
_cell.length_b   1.000
_cell.length_c   1.000
_cell.angle_alpha   90.00
_cell.angle_beta   90.00
_cell.angle_gamma   90.00
#
_symmetry.space_group_name_H-M   'P 1'
#
loop_
_entity.id
_entity.type
_entity.pdbx_description
1 polymer ?
#
loop_
_entity_poly.entity_id
_entity_poly.type
_entity_poly.pdbx_seq_one_letter_code
_entity_poly.pdbx_strand_id
1 'polypeptide(L)'
;MVVTGMTTFALVPGAGTDTWYWGPLERELTRRGHRAVPVELPCDDDTAGLETYADAVVAAVGGADDLVVVAHSFGGFSAPLVCDRIAVRGLVLVTAMVPLPGESAAQWGDATGAGVALAEQDARDGRDPDDVVGLFYHDVEEPVANEALRHERDQSATPWTQPWPRAAWPDVPTRYLLCREDKLFPAAFVRTMLARRLRGVVPEMVPGGHHPMLSHPGALAAAVLGR
;
A
#
# COMPACT_ATOMS: atom_id res chain seq x y z
N MET A 1 0.21 -17.54 4.19
CA MET A 1 -1.25 -17.72 4.23
C MET A 1 -1.66 -18.18 2.83
N VAL A 2 -2.12 -19.41 2.66
CA VAL A 2 -2.64 -19.90 1.38
C VAL A 2 -4.14 -19.63 1.36
N VAL A 3 -4.61 -19.01 0.28
CA VAL A 3 -6.03 -18.66 0.09
C VAL A 3 -6.74 -19.89 -0.49
N THR A 4 -7.72 -20.44 0.23
CA THR A 4 -8.57 -21.55 -0.22
C THR A 4 -10.03 -21.09 -0.16
N GLY A 5 -10.77 -21.21 -1.24
CA GLY A 5 -12.14 -20.69 -1.35
C GLY A 5 -12.21 -19.25 -1.84
N MET A 6 -13.43 -18.71 -1.88
CA MET A 6 -13.66 -17.30 -2.26
C MET A 6 -13.29 -16.38 -1.09
N THR A 7 -12.32 -15.52 -1.31
CA THR A 7 -11.85 -14.50 -0.35
C THR A 7 -12.21 -13.12 -0.86
N THR A 8 -12.54 -12.20 0.04
CA THR A 8 -12.69 -10.78 -0.28
C THR A 8 -11.37 -10.05 0.00
N PHE A 9 -10.87 -9.30 -0.97
CA PHE A 9 -9.70 -8.45 -0.87
C PHE A 9 -10.14 -6.99 -0.87
N ALA A 10 -9.97 -6.28 0.25
CA ALA A 10 -10.09 -4.83 0.28
C ALA A 10 -8.78 -4.23 -0.25
N LEU A 11 -8.84 -3.43 -1.29
CA LEU A 11 -7.68 -2.83 -1.95
C LEU A 11 -7.58 -1.37 -1.51
N VAL A 12 -6.70 -1.11 -0.53
CA VAL A 12 -6.54 0.20 0.11
C VAL A 12 -5.43 0.98 -0.59
N PRO A 13 -5.72 2.14 -1.19
CA PRO A 13 -4.77 2.90 -1.98
C PRO A 13 -3.68 3.58 -1.14
N GLY A 14 -2.66 4.06 -1.82
CA GLY A 14 -1.67 5.00 -1.31
C GLY A 14 -2.19 6.43 -1.24
N ALA A 15 -1.30 7.38 -0.97
CA ALA A 15 -1.64 8.79 -0.94
C ALA A 15 -2.03 9.30 -2.34
N GLY A 16 -3.09 10.12 -2.39
CA GLY A 16 -3.46 10.85 -3.59
C GLY A 16 -3.84 10.00 -4.81
N THR A 17 -4.30 8.75 -4.60
CA THR A 17 -4.72 7.86 -5.70
C THR A 17 -6.16 7.39 -5.50
N ASP A 18 -6.89 7.20 -6.62
CA ASP A 18 -8.26 6.70 -6.61
C ASP A 18 -8.35 5.19 -6.89
N THR A 19 -9.57 4.67 -7.01
CA THR A 19 -9.83 3.24 -7.25
C THR A 19 -9.39 2.75 -8.63
N TRP A 20 -9.18 3.62 -9.60
CA TRP A 20 -8.74 3.27 -10.94
C TRP A 20 -7.41 2.50 -10.94
N TYR A 21 -6.49 2.90 -10.05
CA TYR A 21 -5.18 2.24 -9.91
C TYR A 21 -5.30 0.74 -9.65
N TRP A 22 -6.34 0.31 -8.96
CA TRP A 22 -6.56 -1.09 -8.62
C TRP A 22 -7.25 -1.91 -9.71
N GLY A 23 -7.81 -1.27 -10.75
CA GLY A 23 -8.58 -1.94 -11.79
C GLY A 23 -7.90 -3.15 -12.44
N PRO A 24 -6.60 -3.09 -12.81
CA PRO A 24 -5.91 -4.27 -13.34
C PRO A 24 -5.79 -5.42 -12.33
N LEU A 25 -5.47 -5.14 -11.07
CA LEU A 25 -5.41 -6.15 -10.02
C LEU A 25 -6.78 -6.73 -9.67
N GLU A 26 -7.81 -5.89 -9.61
CA GLU A 26 -9.20 -6.32 -9.40
C GLU A 26 -9.62 -7.36 -10.44
N ARG A 27 -9.35 -7.08 -11.72
CA ARG A 27 -9.64 -8.04 -12.83
C ARG A 27 -8.90 -9.37 -12.64
N GLU A 28 -7.63 -9.31 -12.21
CA GLU A 28 -6.82 -10.51 -11.99
C GLU A 28 -7.33 -11.37 -10.83
N LEU A 29 -7.71 -10.76 -9.71
CA LEU A 29 -8.27 -11.46 -8.55
C LEU A 29 -9.65 -12.03 -8.86
N THR A 30 -10.52 -11.27 -9.53
CA THR A 30 -11.86 -11.70 -9.96
C THR A 30 -11.77 -12.89 -10.92
N ARG A 31 -10.87 -12.86 -11.88
CA ARG A 31 -10.64 -13.98 -12.82
C ARG A 31 -10.17 -15.26 -12.12
N ARG A 32 -9.55 -15.12 -10.93
CA ARG A 32 -9.10 -16.24 -10.10
C ARG A 32 -10.14 -16.68 -9.06
N GLY A 33 -11.39 -16.17 -9.14
CA GLY A 33 -12.52 -16.59 -8.31
C GLY A 33 -12.61 -15.90 -6.95
N HIS A 34 -12.03 -14.71 -6.79
CA HIS A 34 -12.07 -13.92 -5.57
C HIS A 34 -12.85 -12.63 -5.77
N ARG A 35 -13.36 -12.06 -4.69
CA ARG A 35 -13.94 -10.72 -4.69
C ARG A 35 -12.84 -9.71 -4.40
N ALA A 36 -12.62 -8.76 -5.28
CA ALA A 36 -11.76 -7.61 -5.03
C ALA A 36 -12.62 -6.35 -4.90
N VAL A 37 -12.28 -5.51 -3.93
CA VAL A 37 -13.01 -4.29 -3.59
C VAL A 37 -12.01 -3.15 -3.53
N PRO A 38 -11.78 -2.43 -4.63
CA PRO A 38 -11.07 -1.16 -4.58
C PRO A 38 -11.78 -0.19 -3.64
N VAL A 39 -11.04 0.39 -2.71
CA VAL A 39 -11.62 1.29 -1.71
C VAL A 39 -11.36 2.73 -2.10
N GLU A 40 -12.41 3.53 -2.21
CA GLU A 40 -12.31 4.97 -2.36
C GLU A 40 -12.08 5.59 -0.98
N LEU A 41 -10.94 6.26 -0.81
CA LEU A 41 -10.63 7.00 0.41
C LEU A 41 -10.97 8.48 0.21
N PRO A 42 -11.49 9.17 1.24
CA PRO A 42 -11.75 10.61 1.18
C PRO A 42 -10.43 11.39 1.35
N CYS A 43 -9.50 11.19 0.41
CA CYS A 43 -8.13 11.68 0.54
C CYS A 43 -8.00 13.22 0.38
N ASP A 44 -8.95 13.86 -0.26
CA ASP A 44 -9.06 15.30 -0.48
C ASP A 44 -9.96 16.03 0.56
N ASP A 45 -10.53 15.30 1.52
CA ASP A 45 -11.32 15.86 2.61
C ASP A 45 -10.43 16.19 3.82
N ASP A 46 -10.28 17.48 4.11
CA ASP A 46 -9.49 17.97 5.25
C ASP A 46 -10.06 17.60 6.62
N THR A 47 -11.28 17.11 6.68
CA THR A 47 -11.89 16.59 7.92
C THR A 47 -11.67 15.10 8.12
N ALA A 48 -11.23 14.37 7.08
CA ALA A 48 -11.02 12.93 7.10
C ALA A 48 -9.64 12.56 7.65
N GLY A 49 -9.61 11.84 8.76
CA GLY A 49 -8.40 11.29 9.35
C GLY A 49 -8.23 9.79 9.08
N LEU A 50 -7.20 9.18 9.70
CA LEU A 50 -6.89 7.75 9.55
C LEU A 50 -8.06 6.84 9.97
N GLU A 51 -8.83 7.23 11.00
CA GLU A 51 -10.02 6.50 11.46
C GLU A 51 -11.13 6.54 10.40
N THR A 52 -11.35 7.69 9.76
CA THR A 52 -12.32 7.85 8.66
C THR A 52 -11.92 6.96 7.46
N TYR A 53 -10.61 6.84 7.18
CA TYR A 53 -10.13 5.95 6.13
C TYR A 53 -10.42 4.49 6.46
N ALA A 54 -10.22 4.07 7.72
CA ALA A 54 -10.56 2.71 8.12
C ALA A 54 -12.08 2.45 8.05
N ASP A 55 -12.91 3.43 8.41
CA ASP A 55 -14.37 3.34 8.27
C ASP A 55 -14.80 3.21 6.80
N ALA A 56 -14.15 3.93 5.89
CA ALA A 56 -14.40 3.79 4.45
C ALA A 56 -14.09 2.37 3.95
N VAL A 57 -13.01 1.74 4.44
CA VAL A 57 -12.70 0.33 4.12
C VAL A 57 -13.81 -0.59 4.61
N VAL A 58 -14.26 -0.44 5.87
CA VAL A 58 -15.33 -1.25 6.46
C VAL A 58 -16.62 -1.11 5.66
N ALA A 59 -17.00 0.13 5.32
CA ALA A 59 -18.19 0.40 4.52
C ALA A 59 -18.12 -0.26 3.12
N ALA A 60 -16.97 -0.21 2.47
CA ALA A 60 -16.78 -0.76 1.12
C ALA A 60 -16.89 -2.29 1.08
N VAL A 61 -16.37 -3.01 2.09
CA VAL A 61 -16.37 -4.48 2.09
C VAL A 61 -17.69 -5.10 2.51
N GLY A 62 -18.53 -4.38 3.27
CA GLY A 62 -19.92 -4.76 3.55
C GLY A 62 -20.09 -6.15 4.15
N GLY A 63 -19.55 -6.44 5.33
CA GLY A 63 -19.80 -7.70 6.05
C GLY A 63 -19.18 -8.95 5.40
N ALA A 64 -18.02 -8.84 4.78
CA ALA A 64 -17.30 -9.95 4.20
C ALA A 64 -16.82 -10.94 5.29
N ASP A 65 -17.12 -12.23 5.14
CA ASP A 65 -16.75 -13.28 6.10
C ASP A 65 -15.28 -13.68 6.06
N ASP A 66 -14.64 -13.61 4.89
CA ASP A 66 -13.22 -13.95 4.68
C ASP A 66 -12.50 -12.76 4.05
N LEU A 67 -12.04 -11.81 4.89
CA LEU A 67 -11.45 -10.55 4.47
C LEU A 67 -9.93 -10.56 4.59
N VAL A 68 -9.26 -10.22 3.52
CA VAL A 68 -7.85 -9.82 3.49
C VAL A 68 -7.76 -8.35 3.10
N VAL A 69 -7.05 -7.54 3.85
CA VAL A 69 -6.80 -6.15 3.51
C VAL A 69 -5.45 -6.03 2.82
N VAL A 70 -5.45 -5.54 1.60
CA VAL A 70 -4.26 -5.26 0.78
C VAL A 70 -4.02 -3.77 0.80
N ALA A 71 -2.90 -3.34 1.35
CA ALA A 71 -2.58 -1.92 1.52
C ALA A 71 -1.33 -1.53 0.73
N HIS A 72 -1.42 -0.47 -0.04
CA HIS A 72 -0.32 0.09 -0.81
C HIS A 72 0.21 1.36 -0.16
N SER A 73 1.53 1.53 -0.13
CA SER A 73 2.18 2.80 0.24
C SER A 73 1.63 3.39 1.55
N PHE A 74 1.10 4.62 1.53
CA PHE A 74 0.48 5.29 2.69
C PHE A 74 -0.70 4.51 3.29
N GLY A 75 -1.39 3.67 2.51
CA GLY A 75 -2.45 2.79 3.01
C GLY A 75 -2.04 1.89 4.17
N GLY A 76 -0.74 1.69 4.38
CA GLY A 76 -0.18 0.99 5.55
C GLY A 76 -0.47 1.69 6.89
N PHE A 77 -0.85 2.97 6.90
CA PHE A 77 -1.28 3.69 8.11
C PHE A 77 -2.75 3.40 8.48
N SER A 78 -3.63 3.24 7.50
CA SER A 78 -5.07 3.04 7.73
C SER A 78 -5.49 1.57 7.78
N ALA A 79 -4.90 0.71 6.97
CA ALA A 79 -5.29 -0.70 6.86
C ALA A 79 -5.25 -1.47 8.20
N PRO A 80 -4.24 -1.30 9.08
CA PRO A 80 -4.22 -1.97 10.38
C PRO A 80 -5.37 -1.58 11.31
N LEU A 81 -5.93 -0.36 11.13
CA LEU A 81 -7.04 0.14 11.94
C LEU A 81 -8.37 -0.58 11.63
N VAL A 82 -8.48 -1.19 10.45
CA VAL A 82 -9.64 -2.00 10.06
C VAL A 82 -9.82 -3.20 11.01
N CYS A 83 -8.71 -3.74 11.53
CA CYS A 83 -8.72 -4.87 12.45
C CYS A 83 -9.40 -4.58 13.80
N ASP A 84 -9.60 -3.30 14.15
CA ASP A 84 -10.33 -2.91 15.36
C ASP A 84 -11.85 -2.85 15.15
N ARG A 85 -12.32 -2.95 13.91
CA ARG A 85 -13.71 -2.76 13.51
C ARG A 85 -14.38 -4.05 13.07
N ILE A 86 -13.67 -4.84 12.30
CA ILE A 86 -14.20 -6.10 11.72
C ILE A 86 -13.12 -7.17 11.74
N ALA A 87 -13.55 -8.42 11.64
CA ALA A 87 -12.63 -9.55 11.53
C ALA A 87 -11.84 -9.50 10.21
N VAL A 88 -10.52 -9.45 10.32
CA VAL A 88 -9.58 -9.46 9.19
C VAL A 88 -8.75 -10.73 9.28
N ARG A 89 -8.76 -11.54 8.23
CA ARG A 89 -7.98 -12.79 8.14
C ARG A 89 -6.47 -12.51 8.06
N GLY A 90 -6.08 -11.39 7.47
CA GLY A 90 -4.69 -10.98 7.36
C GLY A 90 -4.50 -9.69 6.58
N LEU A 91 -3.32 -9.13 6.73
CA LEU A 91 -2.86 -7.93 6.02
C LEU A 91 -1.81 -8.32 4.98
N VAL A 92 -1.92 -7.74 3.79
CA VAL A 92 -0.91 -7.81 2.73
C VAL A 92 -0.45 -6.39 2.42
N LEU A 93 0.77 -6.07 2.79
CA LEU A 93 1.39 -4.76 2.59
C LEU A 93 2.16 -4.79 1.26
N VAL A 94 1.80 -3.93 0.33
CA VAL A 94 2.46 -3.79 -0.98
C VAL A 94 3.28 -2.53 -0.96
N THR A 95 4.59 -2.66 -0.86
CA THR A 95 5.54 -1.53 -0.74
C THR A 95 4.99 -0.41 0.17
N ALA A 96 4.46 -0.83 1.34
CA ALA A 96 3.68 0.04 2.22
C ALA A 96 4.52 0.63 3.36
N MET A 97 4.09 1.79 3.82
CA MET A 97 4.60 2.39 5.06
C MET A 97 4.13 1.57 6.27
N VAL A 98 4.99 1.45 7.27
CA VAL A 98 4.66 0.74 8.52
C VAL A 98 4.88 1.71 9.69
N PRO A 99 3.80 2.22 10.30
CA PRO A 99 3.90 3.12 11.44
C PRO A 99 4.33 2.44 12.73
N LEU A 100 4.89 3.23 13.64
CA LEU A 100 5.00 2.90 15.06
C LEU A 100 3.93 3.65 15.87
N PRO A 101 3.61 3.19 17.10
CA PRO A 101 2.66 3.88 17.97
C PRO A 101 2.97 5.37 18.12
N GLY A 102 1.98 6.22 17.88
CA GLY A 102 2.11 7.67 18.02
C GLY A 102 2.87 8.38 16.88
N GLU A 103 3.38 7.66 15.90
CA GLU A 103 4.11 8.24 14.77
C GLU A 103 3.15 8.70 13.68
N SER A 104 3.35 9.90 13.14
CA SER A 104 2.63 10.36 11.95
C SER A 104 3.39 10.01 10.66
N ALA A 105 2.68 10.00 9.53
CA ALA A 105 3.32 9.78 8.23
C ALA A 105 4.34 10.89 7.90
N ALA A 106 4.07 12.12 8.33
CA ALA A 106 5.02 13.22 8.20
C ALA A 106 6.34 12.97 8.95
N GLN A 107 6.30 12.27 10.09
CA GLN A 107 7.49 11.91 10.86
C GLN A 107 8.16 10.63 10.36
N TRP A 108 7.39 9.75 9.70
CA TRP A 108 7.84 8.42 9.30
C TRP A 108 9.07 8.47 8.38
N GLY A 109 9.12 9.42 7.45
CA GLY A 109 10.22 9.59 6.51
C GLY A 109 11.56 9.77 7.21
N ASP A 110 11.62 10.71 8.16
CA ASP A 110 12.83 10.99 8.98
C ASP A 110 13.16 9.83 9.92
N ALA A 111 12.13 9.30 10.61
CA ALA A 111 12.29 8.23 11.59
C ALA A 111 12.80 6.91 10.96
N THR A 112 12.50 6.67 9.68
CA THR A 112 12.97 5.49 8.94
C THR A 112 14.24 5.72 8.14
N GLY A 113 14.54 6.97 7.78
CA GLY A 113 15.58 7.33 6.84
C GLY A 113 15.16 7.15 5.37
N ALA A 114 13.85 7.14 5.08
CA ALA A 114 13.33 6.96 3.72
C ALA A 114 13.86 8.00 2.74
N GLY A 115 13.88 9.29 3.16
CA GLY A 115 14.41 10.37 2.33
C GLY A 115 15.89 10.19 1.97
N VAL A 116 16.71 9.70 2.91
CA VAL A 116 18.13 9.40 2.65
C VAL A 116 18.25 8.25 1.67
N ALA A 117 17.50 7.18 1.85
CA ALA A 117 17.52 6.02 0.95
C ALA A 117 17.07 6.39 -0.47
N LEU A 118 16.06 7.26 -0.62
CA LEU A 118 15.61 7.81 -1.90
C LEU A 118 16.73 8.63 -2.56
N ALA A 119 17.33 9.58 -1.84
CA ALA A 119 18.40 10.42 -2.40
C ALA A 119 19.63 9.59 -2.85
N GLU A 120 19.97 8.55 -2.10
CA GLU A 120 21.03 7.62 -2.49
C GLU A 120 20.64 6.79 -3.74
N GLN A 121 19.37 6.41 -3.87
CA GLN A 121 18.87 5.71 -5.05
C GLN A 121 18.90 6.62 -6.27
N ASP A 122 18.44 7.86 -6.12
CA ASP A 122 18.45 8.87 -7.20
C ASP A 122 19.87 9.13 -7.70
N ALA A 123 20.82 9.27 -6.78
CA ALA A 123 22.22 9.47 -7.13
C ALA A 123 22.82 8.27 -7.90
N ARG A 124 22.41 7.04 -7.53
CA ARG A 124 22.83 5.83 -8.25
C ARG A 124 22.26 5.74 -9.64
N ASP A 125 20.98 6.10 -9.79
CA ASP A 125 20.25 6.00 -11.06
C ASP A 125 20.46 7.22 -11.97
N GLY A 126 21.04 8.29 -11.45
CA GLY A 126 21.14 9.59 -12.14
C GLY A 126 19.77 10.23 -12.40
N ARG A 127 18.77 9.93 -11.54
CA ARG A 127 17.42 10.47 -11.65
C ARG A 127 17.40 11.91 -11.14
N ASP A 128 16.68 12.78 -11.85
CA ASP A 128 16.32 14.10 -11.34
C ASP A 128 15.33 13.95 -10.17
N PRO A 129 15.57 14.52 -8.98
CA PRO A 129 14.62 14.47 -7.87
C PRO A 129 13.21 14.95 -8.20
N ASP A 130 13.08 15.87 -9.16
CA ASP A 130 11.78 16.41 -9.60
C ASP A 130 11.10 15.53 -10.68
N ASP A 131 11.76 14.47 -11.16
CA ASP A 131 11.16 13.52 -12.10
C ASP A 131 10.22 12.54 -11.39
N VAL A 132 8.97 12.99 -11.19
CA VAL A 132 7.89 12.21 -10.59
C VAL A 132 7.55 10.97 -11.42
N VAL A 133 7.52 11.09 -12.75
CA VAL A 133 7.22 9.97 -13.64
C VAL A 133 8.30 8.91 -13.56
N GLY A 134 9.56 9.32 -13.59
CA GLY A 134 10.70 8.39 -13.41
C GLY A 134 10.76 7.77 -12.02
N LEU A 135 10.14 8.38 -11.00
CA LEU A 135 10.06 7.81 -9.66
C LEU A 135 8.97 6.74 -9.54
N PHE A 136 7.74 7.08 -9.92
CA PHE A 136 6.56 6.28 -9.64
C PHE A 136 6.12 5.37 -10.78
N TYR A 137 6.44 5.72 -12.05
CA TYR A 137 5.88 5.06 -13.23
C TYR A 137 6.94 4.55 -14.21
N HIS A 138 8.22 4.48 -13.82
CA HIS A 138 9.33 4.12 -14.71
C HIS A 138 9.20 2.73 -15.39
N ASP A 139 8.40 1.83 -14.81
CA ASP A 139 8.12 0.48 -15.30
C ASP A 139 6.68 0.30 -15.81
N VAL A 140 5.92 1.39 -15.89
CA VAL A 140 4.55 1.42 -16.41
C VAL A 140 4.57 1.89 -17.86
N GLU A 141 3.78 1.26 -18.72
CA GLU A 141 3.65 1.70 -20.12
C GLU A 141 3.17 3.16 -20.19
N GLU A 142 3.79 3.96 -21.06
CA GLU A 142 3.55 5.39 -21.16
C GLU A 142 2.05 5.78 -21.27
N PRO A 143 1.20 5.12 -22.07
CA PRO A 143 -0.23 5.46 -22.11
C PRO A 143 -0.93 5.22 -20.77
N VAL A 144 -0.52 4.19 -20.02
CA VAL A 144 -1.08 3.85 -18.70
C VAL A 144 -0.58 4.84 -17.65
N ALA A 145 0.70 5.21 -17.69
CA ALA A 145 1.27 6.22 -16.80
C ALA A 145 0.60 7.58 -17.01
N ASN A 146 0.40 8.00 -18.27
CA ASN A 146 -0.31 9.23 -18.60
C ASN A 146 -1.78 9.23 -18.14
N GLU A 147 -2.44 8.09 -18.14
CA GLU A 147 -3.79 7.96 -17.60
C GLU A 147 -3.76 7.99 -16.07
N ALA A 148 -2.81 7.31 -15.43
CA ALA A 148 -2.64 7.32 -13.98
C ALA A 148 -2.50 8.74 -13.42
N LEU A 149 -1.71 9.60 -14.08
CA LEU A 149 -1.56 11.01 -13.69
C LEU A 149 -2.89 11.80 -13.72
N ARG A 150 -3.88 11.40 -14.50
CA ARG A 150 -5.22 12.02 -14.51
C ARG A 150 -6.11 11.53 -13.37
N HIS A 151 -5.73 10.41 -12.76
CA HIS A 151 -6.38 9.79 -11.62
C HIS A 151 -5.70 10.13 -10.29
N GLU A 152 -4.68 10.97 -10.31
CA GLU A 152 -4.12 11.55 -9.08
C GLU A 152 -5.13 12.52 -8.46
N ARG A 153 -5.16 12.51 -7.13
CA ARG A 153 -6.04 13.36 -6.32
C ARG A 153 -5.20 14.13 -5.31
N ASP A 154 -5.70 15.24 -4.84
CA ASP A 154 -5.11 15.95 -3.72
C ASP A 154 -5.11 15.06 -2.47
N GLN A 155 -4.04 15.13 -1.70
CA GLN A 155 -3.91 14.44 -0.42
C GLN A 155 -3.96 15.44 0.71
N SER A 156 -5.03 15.39 1.51
CA SER A 156 -5.18 16.19 2.72
C SER A 156 -4.02 15.96 3.70
N ALA A 157 -3.60 17.03 4.36
CA ALA A 157 -2.59 16.97 5.40
C ALA A 157 -3.08 16.29 6.68
N THR A 158 -4.39 16.20 6.89
CA THR A 158 -4.99 15.69 8.14
C THR A 158 -4.54 14.27 8.46
N PRO A 159 -4.76 13.23 7.62
CA PRO A 159 -4.30 11.89 7.94
C PRO A 159 -2.77 11.77 7.88
N TRP A 160 -2.10 12.67 7.15
CA TRP A 160 -0.64 12.66 7.01
C TRP A 160 0.09 13.11 8.27
N THR A 161 -0.50 14.08 9.00
CA THR A 161 0.08 14.65 10.23
C THR A 161 -0.45 13.99 11.50
N GLN A 162 -1.51 13.19 11.40
CA GLN A 162 -2.16 12.54 12.54
C GLN A 162 -1.27 11.44 13.11
N PRO A 163 -1.06 11.40 14.46
CA PRO A 163 -0.37 10.29 15.10
C PRO A 163 -1.12 8.97 14.91
N TRP A 164 -0.39 7.91 14.58
CA TRP A 164 -0.99 6.57 14.46
C TRP A 164 -1.57 6.13 15.82
N PRO A 165 -2.87 5.79 15.88
CA PRO A 165 -3.59 5.73 17.15
C PRO A 165 -3.41 4.43 17.93
N ARG A 166 -2.88 3.36 17.30
CA ARG A 166 -2.74 2.06 17.98
C ARG A 166 -1.50 2.01 18.86
N ALA A 167 -1.61 1.26 19.97
CA ALA A 167 -0.49 0.99 20.86
C ALA A 167 0.47 -0.08 20.33
N ALA A 168 0.01 -0.92 19.36
CA ALA A 168 0.80 -1.97 18.72
C ALA A 168 0.21 -2.35 17.36
N TRP A 169 1.02 -3.02 16.52
CA TRP A 169 0.53 -3.67 15.31
C TRP A 169 -0.52 -4.73 15.65
N PRO A 170 -1.61 -4.87 14.85
CA PRO A 170 -2.66 -5.86 15.13
C PRO A 170 -2.11 -7.28 15.10
N ASP A 171 -2.63 -8.14 15.97
CA ASP A 171 -2.27 -9.56 16.02
C ASP A 171 -3.02 -10.36 14.93
N VAL A 172 -2.68 -10.08 13.69
CA VAL A 172 -3.19 -10.77 12.50
C VAL A 172 -2.03 -11.16 11.59
N PRO A 173 -2.13 -12.26 10.84
CA PRO A 173 -1.13 -12.63 9.85
C PRO A 173 -0.84 -11.48 8.91
N THR A 174 0.41 -11.01 8.90
CA THR A 174 0.86 -9.90 8.06
C THR A 174 1.93 -10.38 7.09
N ARG A 175 1.76 -10.09 5.81
CA ARG A 175 2.74 -10.32 4.74
C ARG A 175 3.16 -8.99 4.16
N TYR A 176 4.38 -8.90 3.68
CA TYR A 176 4.91 -7.73 3.01
C TYR A 176 5.42 -8.10 1.61
N LEU A 177 4.85 -7.50 0.59
CA LEU A 177 5.26 -7.62 -0.80
C LEU A 177 6.18 -6.44 -1.13
N LEU A 178 7.44 -6.75 -1.36
CA LEU A 178 8.48 -5.79 -1.69
C LEU A 178 8.68 -5.74 -3.20
N CYS A 179 8.38 -4.60 -3.80
CA CYS A 179 8.60 -4.39 -5.23
C CYS A 179 10.09 -4.27 -5.52
N ARG A 180 10.58 -5.09 -6.45
CA ARG A 180 12.01 -5.24 -6.70
C ARG A 180 12.66 -3.99 -7.26
N GLU A 181 11.92 -3.32 -8.13
CA GLU A 181 12.35 -2.15 -8.88
C GLU A 181 11.82 -0.83 -8.29
N ASP A 182 11.26 -0.87 -7.05
CA ASP A 182 10.73 0.33 -6.38
C ASP A 182 11.85 1.33 -6.08
N LYS A 183 11.76 2.49 -6.71
CA LYS A 183 12.74 3.58 -6.55
C LYS A 183 12.44 4.45 -5.33
N LEU A 184 11.16 4.59 -4.96
CA LEU A 184 10.75 5.34 -3.77
C LEU A 184 11.16 4.64 -2.48
N PHE A 185 10.91 3.31 -2.40
CA PHE A 185 11.27 2.47 -1.27
C PHE A 185 12.23 1.35 -1.68
N PRO A 186 13.52 1.66 -1.85
CA PRO A 186 14.51 0.67 -2.29
C PRO A 186 14.56 -0.57 -1.38
N ALA A 187 14.83 -1.72 -1.96
CA ALA A 187 14.74 -3.01 -1.26
C ALA A 187 15.59 -3.07 0.04
N ALA A 188 16.76 -2.46 0.05
CA ALA A 188 17.64 -2.42 1.24
C ALA A 188 17.01 -1.60 2.37
N PHE A 189 16.39 -0.46 2.02
CA PHE A 189 15.63 0.38 2.95
C PHE A 189 14.47 -0.40 3.56
N VAL A 190 13.61 -1.02 2.73
CA VAL A 190 12.45 -1.78 3.21
C VAL A 190 12.85 -2.90 4.16
N ARG A 191 13.90 -3.67 3.86
CA ARG A 191 14.40 -4.73 4.75
C ARG A 191 14.81 -4.18 6.12
N THR A 192 15.49 -3.04 6.14
CA THR A 192 15.90 -2.37 7.38
C THR A 192 14.70 -1.84 8.17
N MET A 193 13.75 -1.23 7.50
CA MET A 193 12.50 -0.73 8.08
C MET A 193 11.70 -1.86 8.72
N LEU A 194 11.48 -2.97 7.99
CA LEU A 194 10.73 -4.13 8.50
C LEU A 194 11.40 -4.78 9.72
N ALA A 195 12.72 -4.95 9.69
CA ALA A 195 13.46 -5.53 10.82
C ALA A 195 13.26 -4.76 12.14
N ARG A 196 12.99 -3.46 12.05
CA ARG A 196 12.75 -2.59 13.21
C ARG A 196 11.28 -2.51 13.62
N ARG A 197 10.33 -2.59 12.65
CA ARG A 197 8.92 -2.23 12.82
C ARG A 197 7.97 -3.42 12.81
N LEU A 198 8.27 -4.47 12.00
CA LEU A 198 7.49 -5.71 11.90
C LEU A 198 8.40 -6.92 12.04
N ARG A 199 8.91 -7.11 13.26
CA ARG A 199 9.84 -8.21 13.55
C ARG A 199 9.23 -9.56 13.19
N GLY A 200 10.00 -10.37 12.45
CA GLY A 200 9.57 -11.69 11.98
C GLY A 200 8.86 -11.68 10.63
N VAL A 201 8.48 -10.54 10.09
CA VAL A 201 7.98 -10.44 8.71
C VAL A 201 9.15 -10.39 7.74
N VAL A 202 9.28 -11.44 6.93
CA VAL A 202 10.26 -11.51 5.84
C VAL A 202 9.58 -11.04 4.56
N PRO A 203 10.10 -10.00 3.87
CA PRO A 203 9.46 -9.51 2.67
C PRO A 203 9.57 -10.51 1.52
N GLU A 204 8.47 -10.69 0.81
CA GLU A 204 8.37 -11.46 -0.43
C GLU A 204 8.63 -10.51 -1.60
N MET A 205 9.56 -10.90 -2.48
CA MET A 205 9.91 -10.07 -3.64
C MET A 205 8.90 -10.26 -4.76
N VAL A 206 8.37 -9.15 -5.27
CA VAL A 206 7.52 -9.12 -6.48
C VAL A 206 8.17 -8.24 -7.55
N PRO A 207 7.94 -8.51 -8.84
CA PRO A 207 8.41 -7.61 -9.90
C PRO A 207 7.66 -6.29 -9.86
N GLY A 208 8.26 -5.25 -10.40
CA GLY A 208 7.68 -3.93 -10.59
C GLY A 208 8.21 -2.85 -9.65
N GLY A 209 7.90 -1.62 -10.01
CA GLY A 209 8.18 -0.39 -9.27
C GLY A 209 7.15 -0.11 -8.18
N HIS A 210 6.92 1.20 -7.89
CA HIS A 210 6.04 1.60 -6.80
C HIS A 210 4.55 1.27 -7.06
N HIS A 211 4.13 1.21 -8.33
CA HIS A 211 2.76 0.87 -8.73
C HIS A 211 2.66 -0.49 -9.43
N PRO A 212 2.97 -1.63 -8.75
CA PRO A 212 2.97 -2.96 -9.37
C PRO A 212 1.57 -3.40 -9.81
N MET A 213 0.51 -2.78 -9.29
CA MET A 213 -0.87 -3.02 -9.73
C MET A 213 -1.11 -2.53 -11.15
N LEU A 214 -0.33 -1.57 -11.65
CA LEU A 214 -0.38 -1.06 -13.02
C LEU A 214 0.58 -1.82 -13.95
N SER A 215 1.82 -2.03 -13.51
CA SER A 215 2.88 -2.61 -14.34
C SER A 215 2.86 -4.15 -14.38
N HIS A 216 2.58 -4.81 -13.25
CA HIS A 216 2.68 -6.27 -13.09
C HIS A 216 1.46 -6.89 -12.36
N PRO A 217 0.20 -6.58 -12.77
CA PRO A 217 -0.99 -6.97 -12.02
C PRO A 217 -1.14 -8.49 -11.85
N GLY A 218 -0.72 -9.28 -12.85
CA GLY A 218 -0.79 -10.73 -12.81
C GLY A 218 0.16 -11.36 -11.79
N ALA A 219 1.39 -10.83 -11.68
CA ALA A 219 2.38 -11.25 -10.69
C ALA A 219 1.98 -10.79 -9.29
N LEU A 220 1.48 -9.56 -9.15
CA LEU A 220 0.98 -9.05 -7.89
C LEU A 220 -0.21 -9.89 -7.39
N ALA A 221 -1.16 -10.25 -8.25
CA ALA A 221 -2.28 -11.11 -7.88
C ALA A 221 -1.83 -12.50 -7.41
N ALA A 222 -0.84 -13.11 -8.08
CA ALA A 222 -0.27 -14.38 -7.63
C ALA A 222 0.35 -14.24 -6.23
N ALA A 223 1.14 -13.19 -6.00
CA ALA A 223 1.76 -12.93 -4.71
C ALA A 223 0.72 -12.65 -3.61
N VAL A 224 -0.31 -11.82 -3.88
CA VAL A 224 -1.40 -11.55 -2.93
C VAL A 224 -2.09 -12.84 -2.50
N LEU A 225 -2.29 -13.77 -3.43
CA LEU A 225 -2.88 -15.10 -3.16
C LEU A 225 -1.92 -16.08 -2.45
N GLY A 226 -0.64 -15.75 -2.30
CA GLY A 226 0.36 -16.63 -1.69
C GLY A 226 0.81 -17.78 -2.59
N ARG A 227 0.92 -17.50 -3.89
CA ARG A 227 1.29 -18.48 -4.94
C ARG A 227 2.59 -18.07 -5.63
#